data_f3b4688a431891b5288e10ec98a91f87
#
_entry.id   f3b4688a431891b5288e10ec98a91f87
#
_cell.length_a   1.000
_cell.length_b   1.000
_cell.length_c   1.000
_cell.angle_alpha   90.00
_cell.angle_beta   90.00
_cell.angle_gamma   90.00
#
_symmetry.space_group_name_H-M   'P 1'
#
loop_
_entity.id
_entity.type
_entity.pdbx_description
1 polymer ?
#
loop_
_entity_poly.entity_id
_entity_poly.type
_entity_poly.pdbx_seq_one_letter_code
_entity_poly.pdbx_strand_id
1 'polypeptide(L)'
;MDLDQSDFEKIIEFLSLENFFVDKNFNPKSIGDGQSNPTFLIRDTENNFKVLRTQPIGDLARGAHRVDREYFVLKALSSKSFEAPEPFALCDNSELIGRMFYVMNFEEGDINFDPLLPNENLENKKKIYKSLAEVLGKLHSYDINELNLPFKKNHGFMKRNLSLWYDQIFHDESKKDKEIEKIYKNILTELPSDGGLSLLHGDFKLDNTVISDDKKCKAVLDWELSSFGEPLVDISFQIINWLIPSGVLYGIGGDWKENGLPSASDFLLWYEKSYKEEVDIQSLRNACIFSLIKLFCILKGIENRFHQGNAVSKDAEEKILAAPAIKEVLMNSFETNPNDIIVS
;
A
#
# COMPACT_ATOMS: atom_id res chain seq x y z
N MET A 1 11.92 14.23 12.11
CA MET A 1 13.34 14.28 11.70
C MET A 1 13.44 15.48 10.77
N ASP A 2 14.16 16.51 11.15
CA ASP A 2 14.14 17.77 10.40
C ASP A 2 15.19 17.72 9.29
N LEU A 3 14.88 18.35 8.16
CA LEU A 3 15.82 18.63 7.10
C LEU A 3 16.62 19.87 7.56
N ASP A 4 17.94 19.76 7.71
CA ASP A 4 18.74 20.92 8.11
C ASP A 4 18.92 21.90 6.95
N GLN A 5 19.23 23.16 7.27
CA GLN A 5 19.36 24.23 6.29
C GLN A 5 20.48 23.97 5.28
N SER A 6 21.60 23.37 5.72
CA SER A 6 22.72 23.06 4.85
C SER A 6 22.40 21.98 3.83
N ASP A 7 21.68 20.93 4.27
CA ASP A 7 21.20 19.88 3.37
C ASP A 7 20.19 20.42 2.36
N PHE A 8 19.28 21.30 2.82
CA PHE A 8 18.30 21.91 1.92
C PHE A 8 18.97 22.80 0.84
N GLU A 9 20.01 23.54 1.18
CA GLU A 9 20.78 24.33 0.21
C GLU A 9 21.44 23.46 -0.85
N LYS A 10 22.03 22.32 -0.47
CA LYS A 10 22.59 21.34 -1.42
C LYS A 10 21.53 20.71 -2.31
N ILE A 11 20.35 20.41 -1.75
CA ILE A 11 19.19 19.90 -2.51
C ILE A 11 18.78 20.92 -3.58
N ILE A 12 18.63 22.20 -3.21
CA ILE A 12 18.29 23.28 -4.15
C ILE A 12 19.30 23.40 -5.27
N GLU A 13 20.60 23.32 -4.95
CA GLU A 13 21.67 23.37 -5.95
C GLU A 13 21.56 22.18 -6.92
N PHE A 14 21.42 20.97 -6.41
CA PHE A 14 21.19 19.77 -7.24
C PHE A 14 19.97 19.92 -8.14
N LEU A 15 18.83 20.32 -7.58
CA LEU A 15 17.57 20.46 -8.33
C LEU A 15 17.67 21.51 -9.42
N SER A 16 18.44 22.58 -9.21
CA SER A 16 18.67 23.61 -10.23
C SER A 16 19.47 23.08 -11.43
N LEU A 17 20.39 22.13 -11.21
CA LEU A 17 21.11 21.44 -12.30
C LEU A 17 20.19 20.51 -13.10
N GLU A 18 19.14 19.97 -12.46
CA GLU A 18 18.08 19.18 -13.10
C GLU A 18 16.97 20.05 -13.73
N ASN A 19 17.17 21.37 -13.85
CA ASN A 19 16.20 22.36 -14.34
C ASN A 19 14.91 22.45 -13.50
N PHE A 20 15.00 22.12 -12.21
CA PHE A 20 13.90 22.28 -11.26
C PHE A 20 14.25 23.36 -10.23
N PHE A 21 13.47 24.44 -10.19
CA PHE A 21 13.80 25.62 -9.40
C PHE A 21 12.91 25.75 -8.17
N VAL A 22 13.52 25.74 -6.99
CA VAL A 22 12.85 25.82 -5.68
C VAL A 22 12.88 27.24 -5.14
N ASP A 23 11.79 27.69 -4.52
CA ASP A 23 11.75 28.96 -3.78
C ASP A 23 12.59 28.86 -2.50
N LYS A 24 13.74 29.51 -2.49
CA LYS A 24 14.70 29.54 -1.37
C LYS A 24 14.17 30.21 -0.10
N ASN A 25 13.10 30.99 -0.23
CA ASN A 25 12.47 31.70 0.90
C ASN A 25 11.37 30.85 1.59
N PHE A 26 11.01 29.70 1.01
CA PHE A 26 10.06 28.77 1.61
C PHE A 26 10.80 27.75 2.46
N ASN A 27 10.54 27.76 3.77
CA ASN A 27 11.10 26.74 4.66
C ASN A 27 10.38 25.40 4.45
N PRO A 28 11.08 24.29 4.19
CA PRO A 28 10.48 22.97 4.08
C PRO A 28 9.66 22.63 5.32
N LYS A 29 8.46 22.08 5.10
CA LYS A 29 7.58 21.64 6.20
C LYS A 29 7.48 20.13 6.17
N SER A 30 7.80 19.47 7.29
CA SER A 30 7.56 18.02 7.41
C SER A 30 6.06 17.73 7.27
N ILE A 31 5.73 16.75 6.41
CA ILE A 31 4.38 16.23 6.21
C ILE A 31 4.39 14.71 6.36
N GLY A 32 3.35 14.14 6.99
CA GLY A 32 3.27 12.70 7.27
C GLY A 32 3.78 12.31 8.66
N ASP A 33 3.45 11.10 9.10
CA ASP A 33 3.60 10.64 10.49
C ASP A 33 5.00 10.09 10.85
N GLY A 34 5.99 10.21 9.95
CA GLY A 34 7.39 9.88 10.22
C GLY A 34 7.71 8.38 10.35
N GLN A 35 6.79 7.47 10.03
CA GLN A 35 7.03 6.02 10.05
C GLN A 35 7.62 5.47 8.74
N SER A 36 7.40 6.18 7.63
CA SER A 36 7.93 5.88 6.29
C SER A 36 9.13 6.77 5.95
N ASN A 37 9.41 6.93 4.68
CA ASN A 37 10.42 7.85 4.17
C ASN A 37 10.08 9.30 4.56
N PRO A 38 10.99 10.06 5.20
CA PRO A 38 10.76 11.47 5.57
C PRO A 38 10.31 12.29 4.37
N THR A 39 9.21 13.01 4.54
CA THR A 39 8.50 13.72 3.46
C THR A 39 8.32 15.18 3.84
N PHE A 40 8.67 16.07 2.93
CA PHE A 40 8.64 17.51 3.16
C PHE A 40 7.87 18.22 2.05
N LEU A 41 7.03 19.17 2.44
CA LEU A 41 6.44 20.13 1.53
C LEU A 41 7.47 21.20 1.21
N ILE A 42 7.71 21.44 -0.08
CA ILE A 42 8.54 22.51 -0.62
C ILE A 42 7.72 23.33 -1.61
N ARG A 43 8.26 24.44 -2.10
CA ARG A 43 7.58 25.29 -3.07
C ARG A 43 8.51 25.60 -4.23
N ASP A 44 8.02 25.54 -5.47
CA ASP A 44 8.78 25.95 -6.64
C ASP A 44 8.76 27.48 -6.84
N THR A 45 9.53 27.99 -7.79
CA THR A 45 9.60 29.41 -8.09
C THR A 45 8.33 29.98 -8.75
N GLU A 46 7.43 29.10 -9.22
CA GLU A 46 6.13 29.47 -9.76
C GLU A 46 5.02 29.46 -8.68
N ASN A 47 5.42 29.28 -7.42
CA ASN A 47 4.56 29.23 -6.25
C ASN A 47 3.68 27.97 -6.13
N ASN A 48 4.01 26.87 -6.84
CA ASN A 48 3.34 25.60 -6.69
C ASN A 48 3.98 24.77 -5.57
N PHE A 49 3.16 24.06 -4.82
CA PHE A 49 3.65 23.11 -3.84
C PHE A 49 4.18 21.84 -4.51
N LYS A 50 5.26 21.33 -3.95
CA LYS A 50 5.93 20.08 -4.33
C LYS A 50 6.27 19.28 -3.08
N VAL A 51 6.53 18.00 -3.28
CA VAL A 51 6.91 17.07 -2.22
C VAL A 51 8.35 16.63 -2.45
N LEU A 52 9.19 16.84 -1.46
CA LEU A 52 10.53 16.27 -1.35
C LEU A 52 10.44 15.03 -0.45
N ARG A 53 10.77 13.86 -0.97
CA ARG A 53 10.79 12.60 -0.23
C ARG A 53 12.21 12.07 -0.13
N THR A 54 12.68 11.76 1.09
CA THR A 54 14.06 11.34 1.36
C THR A 54 14.10 10.00 2.04
N GLN A 55 15.21 9.27 1.94
CA GLN A 55 15.45 8.14 2.82
C GLN A 55 15.63 8.61 4.27
N PRO A 56 15.34 7.77 5.28
CA PRO A 56 15.74 8.03 6.67
C PRO A 56 17.27 8.11 6.79
N ILE A 57 17.75 8.81 7.82
CA ILE A 57 19.17 8.84 8.17
C ILE A 57 19.51 7.59 8.98
N GLY A 58 20.66 6.97 8.74
CA GLY A 58 21.20 5.84 9.49
C GLY A 58 21.30 4.55 8.66
N ASP A 59 21.67 3.47 9.32
CA ASP A 59 21.82 2.15 8.71
C ASP A 59 20.44 1.57 8.35
N LEU A 60 20.14 1.50 7.06
CA LEU A 60 18.88 0.97 6.56
C LEU A 60 18.96 -0.54 6.35
N ALA A 61 17.90 -1.25 6.73
CA ALA A 61 17.78 -2.66 6.38
C ALA A 61 17.84 -2.83 4.85
N ARG A 62 18.53 -3.86 4.39
CA ARG A 62 18.73 -4.11 2.97
C ARG A 62 17.40 -4.20 2.22
N GLY A 63 17.19 -3.30 1.29
CA GLY A 63 15.98 -3.23 0.45
C GLY A 63 14.80 -2.44 1.07
N ALA A 64 14.95 -1.90 2.28
CA ALA A 64 13.97 -0.97 2.86
C ALA A 64 14.22 0.47 2.37
N HIS A 65 13.18 1.29 2.43
CA HIS A 65 13.26 2.74 2.17
C HIS A 65 13.84 3.10 0.78
N ARG A 66 13.46 2.35 -0.26
CA ARG A 66 13.94 2.50 -1.64
C ARG A 66 13.19 3.62 -2.37
N VAL A 67 13.54 4.89 -2.06
CA VAL A 67 12.96 6.07 -2.73
C VAL A 67 13.25 6.12 -4.24
N ASP A 68 14.37 5.55 -4.68
CA ASP A 68 14.70 5.37 -6.10
C ASP A 68 13.68 4.46 -6.80
N ARG A 69 13.28 3.37 -6.17
CA ARG A 69 12.27 2.46 -6.68
C ARG A 69 10.90 3.14 -6.82
N GLU A 70 10.51 3.87 -5.80
CA GLU A 70 9.29 4.66 -5.80
C GLU A 70 9.29 5.69 -6.95
N TYR A 71 10.38 6.43 -7.12
CA TYR A 71 10.57 7.37 -8.23
C TYR A 71 10.39 6.71 -9.61
N PHE A 72 11.02 5.54 -9.84
CA PHE A 72 10.91 4.86 -11.12
C PHE A 72 9.48 4.37 -11.41
N VAL A 73 8.75 3.91 -10.39
CA VAL A 73 7.34 3.56 -10.53
C VAL A 73 6.50 4.78 -10.91
N LEU A 74 6.64 5.88 -10.18
CA LEU A 74 5.93 7.12 -10.49
C LEU A 74 6.23 7.62 -11.90
N LYS A 75 7.50 7.56 -12.33
CA LYS A 75 7.91 7.94 -13.68
C LYS A 75 7.29 7.07 -14.77
N ALA A 76 7.22 5.77 -14.54
CA ALA A 76 6.57 4.85 -15.46
C ALA A 76 5.06 5.12 -15.56
N LEU A 77 4.40 5.33 -14.43
CA LEU A 77 2.96 5.60 -14.35
C LEU A 77 2.57 6.98 -14.93
N SER A 78 3.39 8.00 -14.71
CA SER A 78 3.20 9.33 -15.32
C SER A 78 3.14 9.26 -16.84
N SER A 79 3.98 8.40 -17.46
CA SER A 79 3.96 8.18 -18.92
C SER A 79 2.65 7.55 -19.42
N LYS A 80 1.86 6.95 -18.54
CA LYS A 80 0.58 6.28 -18.81
C LYS A 80 -0.64 7.11 -18.39
N SER A 81 -0.45 8.34 -17.92
CA SER A 81 -1.51 9.19 -17.36
C SER A 81 -2.30 8.45 -16.25
N PHE A 82 -1.56 7.76 -15.38
CA PHE A 82 -2.15 7.10 -14.22
C PHE A 82 -2.32 8.11 -13.07
N GLU A 83 -3.26 7.85 -12.19
CA GLU A 83 -3.58 8.64 -11.00
C GLU A 83 -2.46 8.48 -9.95
N ALA A 84 -1.34 9.19 -10.16
CA ALA A 84 -0.19 9.22 -9.24
C ALA A 84 0.54 10.56 -9.38
N PRO A 85 1.26 11.01 -8.35
CA PRO A 85 2.05 12.22 -8.42
C PRO A 85 3.12 12.15 -9.52
N GLU A 86 3.27 13.21 -10.30
CA GLU A 86 4.34 13.30 -11.30
C GLU A 86 5.70 13.54 -10.63
N PRO A 87 6.72 12.69 -10.86
CA PRO A 87 8.06 12.88 -10.34
C PRO A 87 8.90 13.77 -11.28
N PHE A 88 9.77 14.62 -10.70
CA PHE A 88 10.61 15.55 -11.47
C PHE A 88 12.08 15.16 -11.50
N ALA A 89 12.69 14.96 -10.32
CA ALA A 89 14.12 14.72 -10.18
C ALA A 89 14.41 13.69 -9.11
N LEU A 90 15.42 12.85 -9.34
CA LEU A 90 15.93 11.87 -8.40
C LEU A 90 17.42 12.12 -8.16
N CYS A 91 17.81 12.26 -6.91
CA CYS A 91 19.19 12.17 -6.48
C CYS A 91 19.45 10.78 -5.89
N ASP A 92 20.12 9.92 -6.64
CA ASP A 92 20.54 8.58 -6.23
C ASP A 92 21.95 8.55 -5.60
N ASN A 93 22.64 9.69 -5.63
CA ASN A 93 23.92 9.87 -4.96
C ASN A 93 23.71 10.24 -3.48
N SER A 94 23.92 9.26 -2.59
CA SER A 94 23.83 9.51 -1.15
C SER A 94 24.95 10.38 -0.57
N GLU A 95 26.02 10.64 -1.30
CA GLU A 95 27.13 11.48 -0.79
C GLU A 95 26.73 12.95 -0.64
N LEU A 96 25.73 13.42 -1.37
CA LEU A 96 25.32 14.83 -1.37
C LEU A 96 24.80 15.29 0.01
N ILE A 97 23.86 14.51 0.59
CA ILE A 97 23.21 14.80 1.88
C ILE A 97 23.15 13.57 2.81
N GLY A 98 23.99 12.55 2.58
CA GLY A 98 23.99 11.31 3.35
C GLY A 98 22.85 10.34 3.03
N ARG A 99 21.98 10.64 2.04
CA ARG A 99 20.80 9.85 1.68
C ARG A 99 20.27 10.21 0.29
N MET A 100 19.57 9.27 -0.34
CA MET A 100 18.85 9.51 -1.59
C MET A 100 17.57 10.32 -1.34
N PHE A 101 17.13 11.06 -2.36
CA PHE A 101 15.85 11.79 -2.35
C PHE A 101 15.30 11.98 -3.75
N TYR A 102 14.01 12.28 -3.83
CA TYR A 102 13.38 12.71 -5.08
C TYR A 102 12.30 13.77 -4.81
N VAL A 103 11.90 14.46 -5.90
CA VAL A 103 10.85 15.48 -5.87
C VAL A 103 9.71 15.05 -6.77
N MET A 104 8.47 15.27 -6.32
CA MET A 104 7.24 15.02 -7.07
C MET A 104 6.22 16.14 -6.87
N ASN A 105 5.16 16.14 -7.66
CA ASN A 105 4.00 17.01 -7.43
C ASN A 105 3.40 16.80 -6.05
N PHE A 106 2.92 17.90 -5.46
CA PHE A 106 1.97 17.83 -4.36
C PHE A 106 0.56 17.72 -4.95
N GLU A 107 -0.18 16.70 -4.55
CA GLU A 107 -1.56 16.47 -4.99
C GLU A 107 -2.53 17.01 -3.93
N GLU A 108 -3.27 18.08 -4.27
CA GLU A 108 -4.30 18.65 -3.40
C GLU A 108 -5.54 17.76 -3.38
N GLY A 109 -6.09 17.51 -2.19
CA GLY A 109 -7.29 16.73 -1.96
C GLY A 109 -7.32 16.16 -0.54
N ASP A 110 -8.32 15.34 -0.26
CA ASP A 110 -8.54 14.74 1.04
C ASP A 110 -7.86 13.37 1.14
N ILE A 111 -7.16 13.12 2.25
CA ILE A 111 -6.70 11.79 2.65
C ILE A 111 -7.62 11.30 3.76
N ASN A 112 -8.26 10.14 3.54
CA ASN A 112 -9.23 9.58 4.47
C ASN A 112 -8.63 8.38 5.21
N PHE A 113 -8.54 8.47 6.53
CA PHE A 113 -7.99 7.40 7.38
C PHE A 113 -9.06 6.43 7.88
N ASP A 114 -10.32 6.85 7.92
CA ASP A 114 -11.45 6.01 8.34
C ASP A 114 -12.14 5.41 7.11
N PRO A 115 -12.11 4.08 6.93
CA PRO A 115 -12.72 3.43 5.78
C PRO A 115 -14.25 3.55 5.75
N LEU A 116 -14.91 3.86 6.87
CA LEU A 116 -16.35 4.10 6.92
C LEU A 116 -16.77 5.46 6.33
N LEU A 117 -15.80 6.37 6.11
CA LEU A 117 -16.05 7.70 5.55
C LEU A 117 -17.18 8.44 6.27
N PRO A 118 -17.11 8.64 7.61
CA PRO A 118 -18.23 9.13 8.41
C PRO A 118 -18.71 10.53 8.03
N ASN A 119 -17.85 11.34 7.42
CA ASN A 119 -18.15 12.71 7.01
C ASN A 119 -18.75 12.80 5.60
N GLU A 120 -18.90 11.67 4.89
CA GLU A 120 -19.39 11.63 3.53
C GLU A 120 -20.83 11.10 3.46
N ASN A 121 -21.62 11.64 2.52
CA ASN A 121 -22.93 11.10 2.23
C ASN A 121 -22.85 9.80 1.40
N LEU A 122 -23.96 9.05 1.28
CA LEU A 122 -24.02 7.74 0.62
C LEU A 122 -23.55 7.77 -0.84
N GLU A 123 -23.88 8.83 -1.57
CA GLU A 123 -23.47 8.97 -2.96
C GLU A 123 -21.95 9.18 -3.08
N ASN A 124 -21.39 10.01 -2.22
CA ASN A 124 -19.96 10.26 -2.19
C ASN A 124 -19.16 9.01 -1.76
N LYS A 125 -19.61 8.29 -0.75
CA LYS A 125 -19.02 7.00 -0.35
C LYS A 125 -18.93 6.04 -1.53
N LYS A 126 -20.05 5.87 -2.26
CA LYS A 126 -20.10 5.03 -3.45
C LYS A 126 -19.15 5.52 -4.55
N LYS A 127 -19.08 6.84 -4.80
CA LYS A 127 -18.16 7.42 -5.79
C LYS A 127 -16.70 7.16 -5.44
N ILE A 128 -16.32 7.35 -4.18
CA ILE A 128 -14.96 7.14 -3.69
C ILE A 128 -14.57 5.67 -3.90
N TYR A 129 -15.32 4.73 -3.33
CA TYR A 129 -15.00 3.31 -3.44
C TYR A 129 -15.00 2.79 -4.88
N LYS A 130 -15.94 3.28 -5.71
CA LYS A 130 -15.95 2.97 -7.14
C LYS A 130 -14.69 3.46 -7.82
N SER A 131 -14.27 4.68 -7.55
CA SER A 131 -13.05 5.25 -8.13
C SER A 131 -11.80 4.50 -7.69
N LEU A 132 -11.72 4.06 -6.43
CA LEU A 132 -10.61 3.22 -5.95
C LEU A 132 -10.55 1.89 -6.72
N ALA A 133 -11.69 1.22 -6.89
CA ALA A 133 -11.76 -0.03 -7.64
C ALA A 133 -11.34 0.16 -9.12
N GLU A 134 -11.82 1.24 -9.76
CA GLU A 134 -11.50 1.56 -11.15
C GLU A 134 -10.00 1.89 -11.32
N VAL A 135 -9.40 2.64 -10.39
CA VAL A 135 -7.97 2.98 -10.42
C VAL A 135 -7.11 1.74 -10.19
N LEU A 136 -7.47 0.86 -9.25
CA LEU A 136 -6.76 -0.39 -9.04
C LEU A 136 -6.84 -1.33 -10.25
N GLY A 137 -8.02 -1.45 -10.87
CA GLY A 137 -8.20 -2.22 -12.09
C GLY A 137 -7.39 -1.65 -13.27
N LYS A 138 -7.34 -0.32 -13.40
CA LYS A 138 -6.51 0.38 -14.40
C LYS A 138 -5.02 0.08 -14.18
N LEU A 139 -4.54 0.11 -12.93
CA LEU A 139 -3.16 -0.22 -12.58
C LEU A 139 -2.79 -1.62 -13.08
N HIS A 140 -3.63 -2.59 -12.77
CA HIS A 140 -3.37 -4.00 -13.09
C HIS A 140 -3.54 -4.32 -14.58
N SER A 141 -4.23 -3.47 -15.34
CA SER A 141 -4.42 -3.64 -16.79
C SER A 141 -3.21 -3.26 -17.65
N TYR A 142 -2.19 -2.61 -17.08
CA TYR A 142 -1.00 -2.24 -17.85
C TYR A 142 -0.13 -3.43 -18.17
N ASP A 143 0.37 -3.50 -19.41
CA ASP A 143 1.43 -4.45 -19.77
C ASP A 143 2.73 -4.08 -19.04
N ILE A 144 3.19 -4.99 -18.17
CA ILE A 144 4.41 -4.80 -17.39
C ILE A 144 5.66 -4.65 -18.27
N ASN A 145 5.62 -5.10 -19.54
CA ASN A 145 6.73 -4.93 -20.48
C ASN A 145 6.87 -3.49 -20.95
N GLU A 146 5.78 -2.74 -20.98
CA GLU A 146 5.76 -1.33 -21.37
C GLU A 146 6.15 -0.38 -20.25
N LEU A 147 6.14 -0.84 -18.99
CA LEU A 147 6.47 0.00 -17.83
C LEU A 147 7.98 0.20 -17.66
N ASN A 148 8.82 -0.62 -18.27
CA ASN A 148 10.30 -0.52 -18.20
C ASN A 148 10.87 -0.40 -16.78
N LEU A 149 10.22 -1.04 -15.80
CA LEU A 149 10.65 -1.02 -14.40
C LEU A 149 11.78 -2.02 -14.14
N PRO A 150 12.78 -1.68 -13.28
CA PRO A 150 13.91 -2.55 -12.96
C PRO A 150 13.51 -3.68 -11.98
N PHE A 151 12.28 -4.18 -12.07
CA PHE A 151 11.76 -5.22 -11.19
C PHE A 151 11.94 -6.60 -11.81
N LYS A 152 12.17 -7.60 -10.95
CA LYS A 152 12.22 -8.99 -11.40
C LYS A 152 10.82 -9.48 -11.75
N LYS A 153 10.67 -10.03 -12.95
CA LYS A 153 9.43 -10.64 -13.43
C LYS A 153 9.36 -12.10 -12.99
N ASN A 154 9.16 -12.34 -11.70
CA ASN A 154 9.12 -13.67 -11.11
C ASN A 154 7.68 -14.06 -10.80
N HIS A 155 7.18 -15.12 -11.43
CA HIS A 155 5.88 -15.72 -11.10
C HIS A 155 5.85 -16.31 -9.68
N GLY A 156 4.64 -16.57 -9.15
CA GLY A 156 4.44 -17.16 -7.83
C GLY A 156 4.78 -16.19 -6.68
N PHE A 157 4.46 -14.93 -6.83
CA PHE A 157 4.70 -13.90 -5.80
C PHE A 157 4.00 -14.26 -4.50
N MET A 158 2.71 -14.66 -4.54
CA MET A 158 1.95 -15.01 -3.34
C MET A 158 2.59 -16.19 -2.60
N LYS A 159 2.95 -17.28 -3.31
CA LYS A 159 3.60 -18.45 -2.67
C LYS A 159 4.89 -18.10 -1.95
N ARG A 160 5.78 -17.35 -2.63
CA ARG A 160 7.07 -16.95 -2.03
C ARG A 160 6.88 -16.04 -0.84
N ASN A 161 6.00 -15.05 -0.93
CA ASN A 161 5.77 -14.11 0.15
C ASN A 161 5.07 -14.78 1.33
N LEU A 162 4.09 -15.66 1.08
CA LEU A 162 3.44 -16.42 2.14
C LEU A 162 4.45 -17.24 2.95
N SER A 163 5.37 -17.96 2.27
CA SER A 163 6.40 -18.71 2.95
C SER A 163 7.34 -17.82 3.76
N LEU A 164 7.79 -16.69 3.17
CA LEU A 164 8.66 -15.75 3.87
C LEU A 164 8.01 -15.18 5.14
N TRP A 165 6.74 -14.73 5.07
CA TRP A 165 6.03 -14.20 6.23
C TRP A 165 5.78 -15.26 7.29
N TYR A 166 5.37 -16.46 6.88
CA TYR A 166 5.13 -17.57 7.79
C TYR A 166 6.42 -17.98 8.52
N ASP A 167 7.49 -18.23 7.78
CA ASP A 167 8.77 -18.67 8.34
C ASP A 167 9.39 -17.62 9.27
N GLN A 168 9.23 -16.33 8.96
CA GLN A 168 9.71 -15.24 9.82
C GLN A 168 9.09 -15.27 11.22
N ILE A 169 7.83 -15.67 11.34
CA ILE A 169 7.10 -15.67 12.61
C ILE A 169 7.16 -17.02 13.30
N PHE A 170 7.04 -18.10 12.54
CA PHE A 170 6.86 -19.47 13.05
C PHE A 170 8.09 -20.38 12.88
N HIS A 171 9.29 -19.78 12.74
CA HIS A 171 10.55 -20.54 12.68
C HIS A 171 10.84 -21.35 13.95
N ASP A 172 10.30 -20.93 15.10
CA ASP A 172 10.41 -21.60 16.39
C ASP A 172 9.18 -22.50 16.62
N GLU A 173 9.41 -23.80 16.80
CA GLU A 173 8.34 -24.79 17.05
C GLU A 173 7.43 -24.43 18.22
N SER A 174 7.98 -23.77 19.26
CA SER A 174 7.21 -23.37 20.44
C SER A 174 6.20 -22.24 20.16
N LYS A 175 6.37 -21.53 19.04
CA LYS A 175 5.51 -20.42 18.62
C LYS A 175 4.49 -20.85 17.56
N LYS A 176 4.54 -22.08 17.08
CA LYS A 176 3.64 -22.57 16.04
C LYS A 176 2.20 -22.65 16.53
N ASP A 177 1.32 -22.04 15.75
CA ASP A 177 -0.12 -22.17 15.88
C ASP A 177 -0.60 -23.27 14.93
N LYS A 178 -1.09 -24.39 15.47
CA LYS A 178 -1.48 -25.57 14.68
C LYS A 178 -2.60 -25.29 13.66
N GLU A 179 -3.51 -24.38 14.01
CA GLU A 179 -4.65 -24.03 13.14
C GLU A 179 -4.15 -23.19 11.96
N ILE A 180 -3.31 -22.18 12.24
CA ILE A 180 -2.67 -21.36 11.22
C ILE A 180 -1.75 -22.22 10.34
N GLU A 181 -1.00 -23.14 10.91
CA GLU A 181 -0.14 -24.07 10.14
C GLU A 181 -0.94 -24.94 9.18
N LYS A 182 -2.09 -25.46 9.62
CA LYS A 182 -2.98 -26.24 8.77
C LYS A 182 -3.48 -25.40 7.58
N ILE A 183 -3.96 -24.19 7.83
CA ILE A 183 -4.45 -23.27 6.80
C ILE A 183 -3.30 -22.90 5.85
N TYR A 184 -2.13 -22.51 6.38
CA TYR A 184 -0.94 -22.19 5.60
C TYR A 184 -0.57 -23.30 4.63
N LYS A 185 -0.44 -24.55 5.11
CA LYS A 185 -0.07 -25.71 4.27
C LYS A 185 -1.08 -25.95 3.16
N ASN A 186 -2.36 -25.81 3.44
CA ASN A 186 -3.42 -25.98 2.45
C ASN A 186 -3.32 -24.86 1.38
N ILE A 187 -3.32 -23.61 1.78
CA ILE A 187 -3.29 -22.48 0.85
C ILE A 187 -2.02 -22.46 0.01
N LEU A 188 -0.87 -22.84 0.58
CA LEU A 188 0.38 -22.90 -0.17
C LEU A 188 0.29 -23.82 -1.40
N THR A 189 -0.53 -24.86 -1.36
CA THR A 189 -0.78 -25.74 -2.52
C THR A 189 -1.76 -25.16 -3.52
N GLU A 190 -2.74 -24.38 -3.05
CA GLU A 190 -3.83 -23.82 -3.85
C GLU A 190 -3.45 -22.51 -4.59
N LEU A 191 -2.47 -21.76 -4.06
CA LEU A 191 -2.03 -20.51 -4.70
C LEU A 191 -1.38 -20.78 -6.05
N PRO A 192 -1.55 -19.87 -7.05
CA PRO A 192 -0.93 -20.03 -8.37
C PRO A 192 0.61 -19.96 -8.29
N SER A 193 1.28 -20.72 -9.14
CA SER A 193 2.74 -20.68 -9.31
C SER A 193 3.17 -19.87 -10.55
N ASP A 194 2.24 -19.66 -11.48
CA ASP A 194 2.47 -19.09 -12.81
C ASP A 194 1.37 -18.11 -13.24
N GLY A 195 0.67 -17.50 -12.27
CA GLY A 195 -0.34 -16.47 -12.52
C GLY A 195 0.19 -15.27 -13.32
N GLY A 196 -0.71 -14.56 -13.98
CA GLY A 196 -0.41 -13.30 -14.69
C GLY A 196 0.32 -12.30 -13.80
N LEU A 197 1.20 -11.51 -14.38
CA LEU A 197 1.95 -10.49 -13.65
C LEU A 197 1.40 -9.11 -13.97
N SER A 198 1.09 -8.34 -12.93
CA SER A 198 0.75 -6.92 -12.99
C SER A 198 1.73 -6.11 -12.14
N LEU A 199 1.71 -4.79 -12.30
CA LEU A 199 2.33 -3.90 -11.32
C LEU A 199 1.43 -3.83 -10.09
N LEU A 200 1.94 -4.33 -8.97
CA LEU A 200 1.27 -4.24 -7.68
C LEU A 200 1.66 -2.94 -6.96
N HIS A 201 0.73 -2.36 -6.26
CA HIS A 201 1.00 -1.32 -5.27
C HIS A 201 1.62 -1.94 -3.99
N GLY A 202 1.06 -3.05 -3.51
CA GLY A 202 1.51 -3.80 -2.33
C GLY A 202 0.94 -3.32 -0.99
N ASP A 203 0.38 -2.07 -0.96
CA ASP A 203 -0.32 -1.48 0.20
C ASP A 203 -1.43 -0.52 -0.28
N PHE A 204 -2.20 -0.93 -1.31
CA PHE A 204 -3.29 -0.11 -1.82
C PHE A 204 -4.41 -0.02 -0.78
N LYS A 205 -4.70 1.17 -0.32
CA LYS A 205 -5.75 1.44 0.69
C LYS A 205 -6.15 2.91 0.66
N LEU A 206 -7.30 3.23 1.28
CA LEU A 206 -7.90 4.55 1.23
C LEU A 206 -6.98 5.67 1.73
N ASP A 207 -6.24 5.45 2.81
CA ASP A 207 -5.30 6.42 3.40
C ASP A 207 -4.01 6.61 2.59
N ASN A 208 -3.76 5.75 1.58
CA ASN A 208 -2.73 5.93 0.57
C ASN A 208 -3.29 6.55 -0.73
N THR A 209 -4.45 7.21 -0.67
CA THR A 209 -5.05 7.89 -1.84
C THR A 209 -5.46 9.32 -1.53
N VAL A 210 -5.31 10.19 -2.51
CA VAL A 210 -5.81 11.56 -2.48
C VAL A 210 -7.15 11.61 -3.21
N ILE A 211 -8.19 12.03 -2.51
CA ILE A 211 -9.54 12.16 -3.04
C ILE A 211 -9.81 13.62 -3.40
N SER A 212 -10.21 13.86 -4.63
CA SER A 212 -10.55 15.19 -5.15
C SER A 212 -11.93 15.66 -4.66
N ASP A 213 -12.27 16.93 -4.88
CA ASP A 213 -13.56 17.51 -4.52
C ASP A 213 -14.74 16.82 -5.19
N ASP A 214 -14.57 16.28 -6.41
CA ASP A 214 -15.58 15.51 -7.15
C ASP A 214 -15.67 14.04 -6.70
N LYS A 215 -14.99 13.72 -5.58
CA LYS A 215 -15.02 12.43 -4.89
C LYS A 215 -14.48 11.27 -5.72
N LYS A 216 -13.39 11.53 -6.42
CA LYS A 216 -12.62 10.51 -7.16
C LYS A 216 -11.20 10.41 -6.63
N CYS A 217 -10.60 9.26 -6.80
CA CYS A 217 -9.18 9.06 -6.57
C CYS A 217 -8.40 9.89 -7.60
N LYS A 218 -7.70 10.93 -7.11
CA LYS A 218 -6.86 11.81 -7.90
C LYS A 218 -5.43 11.31 -7.99
N ALA A 219 -4.94 10.73 -6.88
CA ALA A 219 -3.60 10.18 -6.83
C ALA A 219 -3.50 9.01 -5.85
N VAL A 220 -2.69 8.01 -6.22
CA VAL A 220 -2.26 6.92 -5.35
C VAL A 220 -0.85 7.24 -4.87
N LEU A 221 -0.64 7.18 -3.56
CA LEU A 221 0.60 7.53 -2.87
C LEU A 221 1.29 6.27 -2.34
N ASP A 222 2.55 6.41 -1.92
CA ASP A 222 3.32 5.41 -1.18
C ASP A 222 3.60 4.10 -1.94
N TRP A 223 4.39 4.22 -3.01
CA TRP A 223 4.78 3.12 -3.89
C TRP A 223 5.99 2.30 -3.41
N GLU A 224 6.39 2.43 -2.14
CA GLU A 224 7.60 1.78 -1.61
C GLU A 224 7.54 0.24 -1.63
N LEU A 225 6.32 -0.34 -1.51
CA LEU A 225 6.09 -1.79 -1.55
C LEU A 225 5.75 -2.33 -2.95
N SER A 226 5.75 -1.48 -3.96
CA SER A 226 5.38 -1.88 -5.33
C SER A 226 6.27 -2.99 -5.87
N SER A 227 5.70 -3.86 -6.68
CA SER A 227 6.40 -5.00 -7.28
C SER A 227 5.64 -5.58 -8.47
N PHE A 228 6.24 -6.49 -9.23
CA PHE A 228 5.49 -7.36 -10.14
C PHE A 228 5.02 -8.61 -9.40
N GLY A 229 3.75 -8.92 -9.54
CA GLY A 229 3.12 -10.09 -8.94
C GLY A 229 1.70 -10.29 -9.45
N GLU A 230 1.02 -11.30 -8.90
CA GLU A 230 -0.36 -11.61 -9.23
C GLU A 230 -1.30 -10.48 -8.75
N PRO A 231 -2.18 -9.92 -9.62
CA PRO A 231 -3.08 -8.82 -9.25
C PRO A 231 -4.01 -9.14 -8.07
N LEU A 232 -4.25 -10.42 -7.83
CA LEU A 232 -5.00 -10.90 -6.68
C LEU A 232 -4.43 -10.44 -5.33
N VAL A 233 -3.14 -10.08 -5.26
CA VAL A 233 -2.51 -9.58 -4.03
C VAL A 233 -3.16 -8.29 -3.56
N ASP A 234 -3.31 -7.31 -4.45
CA ASP A 234 -3.87 -6.00 -4.07
C ASP A 234 -5.39 -6.06 -3.95
N ILE A 235 -6.09 -6.75 -4.88
CA ILE A 235 -7.55 -6.84 -4.80
C ILE A 235 -8.00 -7.62 -3.56
N SER A 236 -7.34 -8.70 -3.19
CA SER A 236 -7.68 -9.44 -1.98
C SER A 236 -7.44 -8.62 -0.71
N PHE A 237 -6.39 -7.79 -0.69
CA PHE A 237 -6.13 -6.87 0.42
C PHE A 237 -7.25 -5.83 0.58
N GLN A 238 -7.92 -5.43 -0.50
CA GLN A 238 -9.13 -4.62 -0.42
C GLN A 238 -10.33 -5.41 0.10
N ILE A 239 -10.58 -6.60 -0.48
CA ILE A 239 -11.77 -7.42 -0.16
C ILE A 239 -11.79 -7.87 1.30
N ILE A 240 -10.65 -8.17 1.92
CA ILE A 240 -10.62 -8.57 3.33
C ILE A 240 -11.14 -7.49 4.28
N ASN A 241 -11.16 -6.21 3.90
CA ASN A 241 -11.72 -5.15 4.74
C ASN A 241 -13.21 -5.37 5.02
N TRP A 242 -13.99 -5.99 4.09
CA TRP A 242 -15.39 -6.36 4.32
C TRP A 242 -15.53 -7.57 5.24
N LEU A 243 -14.47 -8.39 5.40
CA LEU A 243 -14.45 -9.54 6.29
C LEU A 243 -14.02 -9.18 7.72
N ILE A 244 -13.15 -8.18 7.85
CA ILE A 244 -12.60 -7.72 9.14
C ILE A 244 -13.66 -6.86 9.84
N PRO A 245 -13.97 -7.12 11.12
CA PRO A 245 -14.95 -6.32 11.88
C PRO A 245 -14.60 -4.83 11.90
N SER A 246 -15.63 -4.00 11.86
CA SER A 246 -15.48 -2.55 12.04
C SER A 246 -14.78 -2.22 13.35
N GLY A 247 -13.87 -1.24 13.31
CA GLY A 247 -13.03 -0.87 14.46
C GLY A 247 -11.82 -1.77 14.69
N VAL A 248 -11.59 -2.79 13.85
CA VAL A 248 -10.37 -3.58 13.84
C VAL A 248 -9.55 -3.19 12.61
N LEU A 249 -8.45 -2.49 12.79
CA LEU A 249 -7.62 -1.98 11.69
C LEU A 249 -8.47 -1.19 10.66
N TYR A 250 -8.42 -1.61 9.38
CA TYR A 250 -9.20 -1.01 8.28
C TYR A 250 -10.52 -1.75 8.01
N GLY A 251 -11.01 -2.55 8.98
CA GLY A 251 -12.21 -3.34 8.83
C GLY A 251 -13.47 -2.49 8.69
N ILE A 252 -14.35 -2.90 7.78
CA ILE A 252 -15.68 -2.33 7.52
C ILE A 252 -16.78 -3.39 7.60
N GLY A 253 -16.38 -4.64 7.88
CA GLY A 253 -17.26 -5.80 7.89
C GLY A 253 -18.41 -5.69 8.88
N GLY A 254 -19.56 -6.24 8.51
CA GLY A 254 -20.80 -6.18 9.28
C GLY A 254 -21.55 -4.86 9.13
N ASP A 255 -20.87 -3.74 9.29
CA ASP A 255 -21.50 -2.41 9.36
C ASP A 255 -21.57 -1.69 8.01
N TRP A 256 -21.05 -2.27 6.93
CA TRP A 256 -20.96 -1.60 5.64
C TRP A 256 -22.33 -1.15 5.10
N LYS A 257 -23.38 -1.97 5.26
CA LYS A 257 -24.76 -1.65 4.83
C LYS A 257 -25.32 -0.47 5.61
N GLU A 258 -25.20 -0.50 6.94
CA GLU A 258 -25.69 0.55 7.82
C GLU A 258 -24.98 1.87 7.59
N ASN A 259 -23.68 1.80 7.28
CA ASN A 259 -22.88 2.96 6.92
C ASN A 259 -23.01 3.39 5.44
N GLY A 260 -23.82 2.69 4.64
CA GLY A 260 -24.08 3.03 3.25
C GLY A 260 -22.86 2.90 2.33
N LEU A 261 -21.94 2.01 2.67
CA LEU A 261 -20.83 1.65 1.80
C LEU A 261 -21.28 0.67 0.72
N PRO A 262 -20.60 0.58 -0.43
CA PRO A 262 -20.84 -0.48 -1.41
C PRO A 262 -20.46 -1.85 -0.83
N SER A 263 -20.98 -2.91 -1.42
CA SER A 263 -20.59 -4.28 -1.09
C SER A 263 -19.22 -4.64 -1.66
N ALA A 264 -18.58 -5.69 -1.12
CA ALA A 264 -17.39 -6.29 -1.71
C ALA A 264 -17.63 -6.70 -3.18
N SER A 265 -18.83 -7.20 -3.48
CA SER A 265 -19.24 -7.55 -4.85
C SER A 265 -19.32 -6.35 -5.77
N ASP A 266 -19.82 -5.18 -5.30
CA ASP A 266 -19.81 -3.95 -6.08
C ASP A 266 -18.37 -3.51 -6.39
N PHE A 267 -17.47 -3.55 -5.39
CA PHE A 267 -16.08 -3.20 -5.56
C PHE A 267 -15.40 -4.11 -6.58
N LEU A 268 -15.59 -5.42 -6.47
CA LEU A 268 -15.04 -6.41 -7.41
C LEU A 268 -15.54 -6.15 -8.84
N LEU A 269 -16.86 -5.93 -9.01
CA LEU A 269 -17.44 -5.64 -10.33
C LEU A 269 -16.83 -4.39 -11.00
N TRP A 270 -16.60 -3.31 -10.25
CA TRP A 270 -15.98 -2.10 -10.78
C TRP A 270 -14.50 -2.32 -11.10
N TYR A 271 -13.81 -3.10 -10.28
CA TYR A 271 -12.43 -3.50 -10.53
C TYR A 271 -12.31 -4.30 -11.83
N GLU A 272 -13.09 -5.38 -12.01
CA GLU A 272 -13.08 -6.24 -13.19
C GLU A 272 -13.38 -5.47 -14.47
N LYS A 273 -14.33 -4.56 -14.41
CA LYS A 273 -14.67 -3.69 -15.54
C LYS A 273 -13.49 -2.83 -15.99
N SER A 274 -12.68 -2.33 -15.06
CA SER A 274 -11.49 -1.53 -15.34
C SER A 274 -10.29 -2.39 -15.69
N TYR A 275 -10.11 -3.52 -15.03
CA TYR A 275 -9.07 -4.51 -15.29
C TYR A 275 -9.27 -5.24 -16.64
N LYS A 276 -10.53 -5.33 -17.09
CA LYS A 276 -10.97 -5.99 -18.34
C LYS A 276 -10.83 -7.52 -18.35
N GLU A 277 -10.69 -8.12 -17.20
CA GLU A 277 -10.68 -9.57 -17.00
C GLU A 277 -11.56 -9.90 -15.79
N GLU A 278 -12.21 -11.08 -15.85
CA GLU A 278 -12.97 -11.62 -14.72
C GLU A 278 -12.01 -12.24 -13.69
N VAL A 279 -12.34 -12.10 -12.43
CA VAL A 279 -11.60 -12.68 -11.31
C VAL A 279 -12.24 -14.01 -10.92
N ASP A 280 -11.49 -15.10 -10.99
CA ASP A 280 -11.96 -16.39 -10.49
C ASP A 280 -12.18 -16.33 -8.97
N ILE A 281 -13.40 -16.58 -8.53
CA ILE A 281 -13.82 -16.44 -7.14
C ILE A 281 -13.08 -17.40 -6.20
N GLN A 282 -12.74 -18.61 -6.66
CA GLN A 282 -11.93 -19.53 -5.86
C GLN A 282 -10.53 -19.00 -5.65
N SER A 283 -9.91 -18.45 -6.70
CA SER A 283 -8.59 -17.81 -6.64
C SER A 283 -8.61 -16.57 -5.75
N LEU A 284 -9.67 -15.75 -5.82
CA LEU A 284 -9.85 -14.59 -4.95
C LEU A 284 -9.96 -15.01 -3.48
N ARG A 285 -10.76 -16.04 -3.17
CA ARG A 285 -10.86 -16.59 -1.82
C ARG A 285 -9.49 -17.02 -1.29
N ASN A 286 -8.73 -17.77 -2.08
CA ASN A 286 -7.39 -18.21 -1.69
C ASN A 286 -6.44 -17.03 -1.48
N ALA A 287 -6.56 -15.98 -2.28
CA ALA A 287 -5.81 -14.74 -2.12
C ALA A 287 -6.26 -13.94 -0.86
N CYS A 288 -7.53 -13.94 -0.51
CA CYS A 288 -8.00 -13.35 0.76
C CYS A 288 -7.40 -14.08 1.96
N ILE A 289 -7.37 -15.41 1.94
CA ILE A 289 -6.73 -16.20 2.99
C ILE A 289 -5.22 -15.90 3.05
N PHE A 290 -4.54 -15.80 1.91
CA PHE A 290 -3.15 -15.34 1.83
C PHE A 290 -2.97 -13.98 2.51
N SER A 291 -3.81 -13.00 2.17
CA SER A 291 -3.75 -11.64 2.73
C SER A 291 -4.00 -11.62 4.25
N LEU A 292 -4.94 -12.43 4.74
CA LEU A 292 -5.21 -12.57 6.17
C LEU A 292 -4.05 -13.24 6.92
N ILE A 293 -3.41 -14.29 6.36
CA ILE A 293 -2.21 -14.88 6.96
C ILE A 293 -1.07 -13.86 7.00
N LYS A 294 -0.82 -13.15 5.89
CA LYS A 294 0.19 -12.07 5.82
C LYS A 294 -0.07 -11.04 6.91
N LEU A 295 -1.31 -10.55 7.02
CA LEU A 295 -1.69 -9.56 8.03
C LEU A 295 -1.49 -10.09 9.45
N PHE A 296 -1.92 -11.32 9.73
CA PHE A 296 -1.69 -11.97 11.03
C PHE A 296 -0.20 -12.07 11.37
N CYS A 297 0.64 -12.48 10.41
CA CYS A 297 2.09 -12.54 10.58
C CYS A 297 2.71 -11.16 10.88
N ILE A 298 2.25 -10.10 10.19
CA ILE A 298 2.69 -8.72 10.45
C ILE A 298 2.36 -8.32 11.90
N LEU A 299 1.14 -8.57 12.36
CA LEU A 299 0.70 -8.26 13.72
C LEU A 299 1.52 -9.03 14.77
N LYS A 300 1.76 -10.31 14.55
CA LYS A 300 2.63 -11.13 15.43
C LYS A 300 4.08 -10.64 15.41
N GLY A 301 4.56 -10.14 14.30
CA GLY A 301 5.87 -9.50 14.18
C GLY A 301 5.96 -8.21 15.01
N ILE A 302 4.90 -7.38 15.02
CA ILE A 302 4.80 -6.19 15.87
C ILE A 302 4.81 -6.59 17.35
N GLU A 303 4.00 -7.58 17.73
CA GLU A 303 3.94 -8.11 19.10
C GLU A 303 5.32 -8.60 19.59
N ASN A 304 6.04 -9.37 18.77
CA ASN A 304 7.38 -9.84 19.12
C ASN A 304 8.37 -8.69 19.34
N ARG A 305 8.36 -7.66 18.48
CA ARG A 305 9.22 -6.47 18.64
C ARG A 305 8.84 -5.65 19.87
N PHE A 306 7.55 -5.54 20.16
CA PHE A 306 7.05 -4.85 21.36
C PHE A 306 7.56 -5.50 22.65
N HIS A 307 7.45 -6.83 22.76
CA HIS A 307 7.96 -7.57 23.92
C HIS A 307 9.49 -7.53 24.06
N GLN A 308 10.21 -7.32 22.96
CA GLN A 308 11.67 -7.13 22.96
C GLN A 308 12.10 -5.68 23.29
N GLY A 309 11.14 -4.76 23.51
CA GLY A 309 11.43 -3.35 23.76
C GLY A 309 11.86 -2.56 22.52
N ASN A 310 11.71 -3.14 21.32
CA ASN A 310 12.12 -2.56 20.03
C ASN A 310 10.96 -1.91 19.24
N ALA A 311 9.73 -1.91 19.77
CA ALA A 311 8.58 -1.29 19.11
C ALA A 311 8.47 0.18 19.50
N VAL A 312 8.59 1.07 18.51
CA VAL A 312 8.58 2.54 18.70
C VAL A 312 7.22 3.16 18.30
N SER A 313 6.30 2.37 17.72
CA SER A 313 5.02 2.87 17.22
C SER A 313 4.04 3.12 18.38
N LYS A 314 3.42 4.31 18.42
CA LYS A 314 2.33 4.64 19.36
C LYS A 314 1.11 3.71 19.20
N ASP A 315 0.92 3.15 17.99
CA ASP A 315 -0.21 2.28 17.63
C ASP A 315 0.11 0.80 17.77
N ALA A 316 1.28 0.44 18.36
CA ALA A 316 1.70 -0.96 18.46
C ALA A 316 0.74 -1.79 19.31
N GLU A 317 0.24 -1.23 20.42
CA GLU A 317 -0.70 -1.92 21.31
C GLU A 317 -2.04 -2.19 20.62
N GLU A 318 -2.59 -1.22 19.90
CA GLU A 318 -3.83 -1.38 19.13
C GLU A 318 -3.69 -2.48 18.06
N LYS A 319 -2.57 -2.46 17.32
CA LYS A 319 -2.27 -3.48 16.31
C LYS A 319 -2.12 -4.88 16.91
N ILE A 320 -1.51 -5.00 18.09
CA ILE A 320 -1.38 -6.28 18.81
C ILE A 320 -2.76 -6.80 19.23
N LEU A 321 -3.64 -5.93 19.70
CA LEU A 321 -5.02 -6.29 20.10
C LEU A 321 -5.88 -6.75 18.92
N ALA A 322 -5.54 -6.39 17.69
CA ALA A 322 -6.24 -6.84 16.50
C ALA A 322 -5.94 -8.30 16.10
N ALA A 323 -4.80 -8.86 16.51
CA ALA A 323 -4.35 -10.18 16.06
C ALA A 323 -5.35 -11.33 16.33
N PRO A 324 -6.02 -11.44 17.50
CA PRO A 324 -7.04 -12.46 17.72
C PRO A 324 -8.23 -12.35 16.78
N ALA A 325 -8.74 -11.14 16.50
CA ALA A 325 -9.84 -10.92 15.57
C ALA A 325 -9.46 -11.31 14.14
N ILE A 326 -8.24 -10.97 13.70
CA ILE A 326 -7.73 -11.38 12.38
C ILE A 326 -7.59 -12.90 12.28
N LYS A 327 -7.16 -13.58 13.37
CA LYS A 327 -7.12 -15.04 13.40
C LYS A 327 -8.53 -15.65 13.23
N GLU A 328 -9.53 -15.11 13.92
CA GLU A 328 -10.92 -15.57 13.82
C GLU A 328 -11.47 -15.38 12.40
N VAL A 329 -11.27 -14.20 11.81
CA VAL A 329 -11.65 -13.93 10.41
C VAL A 329 -10.97 -14.92 9.46
N LEU A 330 -9.67 -15.20 9.65
CA LEU A 330 -8.93 -16.15 8.83
C LEU A 330 -9.53 -17.57 8.92
N MET A 331 -9.84 -18.04 10.12
CA MET A 331 -10.43 -19.35 10.32
C MET A 331 -11.81 -19.45 9.65
N ASN A 332 -12.68 -18.46 9.87
CA ASN A 332 -13.98 -18.38 9.24
C ASN A 332 -13.89 -18.34 7.71
N SER A 333 -13.00 -17.51 7.15
CA SER A 333 -12.79 -17.42 5.71
C SER A 333 -12.27 -18.71 5.09
N PHE A 334 -11.50 -19.50 5.85
CA PHE A 334 -11.03 -20.80 5.39
C PHE A 334 -12.13 -21.85 5.32
N GLU A 335 -13.16 -21.75 6.15
CA GLU A 335 -14.31 -22.66 6.17
C GLU A 335 -15.46 -22.20 5.26
N THR A 336 -15.47 -20.93 4.86
CA THR A 336 -16.52 -20.30 4.04
C THR A 336 -16.44 -20.75 2.58
N ASN A 337 -17.60 -20.94 1.92
CA ASN A 337 -17.64 -21.18 0.49
C ASN A 337 -17.09 -19.98 -0.30
N PRO A 338 -16.41 -20.21 -1.43
CA PRO A 338 -15.83 -19.12 -2.23
C PRO A 338 -16.80 -17.99 -2.57
N ASN A 339 -18.02 -18.32 -2.97
CA ASN A 339 -19.04 -17.33 -3.36
C ASN A 339 -19.50 -16.45 -2.20
N ASP A 340 -19.42 -16.94 -0.97
CA ASP A 340 -19.90 -16.21 0.20
C ASP A 340 -18.91 -15.16 0.69
N ILE A 341 -17.64 -15.24 0.24
CA ILE A 341 -16.57 -14.31 0.68
C ILE A 341 -16.77 -12.87 0.17
N ILE A 342 -17.49 -12.69 -0.93
CA ILE A 342 -17.81 -11.38 -1.52
C ILE A 342 -19.23 -10.91 -1.20
N VAL A 343 -20.04 -11.74 -0.53
CA VAL A 343 -21.43 -11.42 -0.15
C VAL A 343 -21.50 -10.84 1.27
N SER A 344 -20.40 -10.92 2.00
CA SER A 344 -20.26 -10.47 3.40
C SER A 344 -20.49 -8.99 3.57
#